data_88b23925b12703865e00c92664d24e7d
#
_entry.id   88b23925b12703865e00c92664d24e7d
#
_cell.length_a   1.000
_cell.length_b   1.000
_cell.length_c   1.000
_cell.angle_alpha   90.00
_cell.angle_beta   90.00
_cell.angle_gamma   90.00
#
_symmetry.space_group_name_H-M   'P 1'
#
loop_
_entity.id
_entity.type
_entity.pdbx_description
1 polymer ?
#
loop_
_entity_poly.entity_id
_entity_poly.type
_entity_poly.pdbx_seq_one_letter_code
_entity_poly.pdbx_strand_id
1 'polypeptide(L)'
;EMQRSLVGSEMCIRDRDESGKDIFVHYTGLNLERDLGEVAYYDISKVQEGSTCPCCGKPTITIKRGIEVGNIFQLGTKYTKSMHMQYTDENGELQTPIMGCYGIGVGRMAASICEAHHDEYGPIWPISIAPWEVEICCLRVDDEETKAVADNLYKDLLNADVDVLYDDRHERPGAMFSDADLIGAPIRVVVSPRNLKESVVEVSTRDKSLMEKVPVENAEQYVKDLVEKMKKECNLVK
;
A
#
# COMPACT_ATOMS: atom_id res chain seq x y z
N GLU A 1 -9.59 -1.24 -29.15
CA GLU A 1 -10.84 -0.60 -29.66
C GLU A 1 -10.56 0.41 -30.77
N MET A 2 -9.51 1.23 -30.72
CA MET A 2 -9.20 2.19 -31.78
C MET A 2 -8.87 1.53 -33.14
N GLN A 3 -8.21 0.39 -33.18
CA GLN A 3 -7.96 -0.32 -34.44
C GLN A 3 -9.23 -0.91 -35.06
N ARG A 4 -10.22 -1.33 -34.27
CA ARG A 4 -11.52 -1.79 -34.81
C ARG A 4 -12.35 -0.66 -35.38
N SER A 5 -12.21 0.57 -34.90
CA SER A 5 -12.93 1.72 -35.44
C SER A 5 -12.35 2.22 -36.75
N LEU A 6 -11.06 1.99 -37.01
CA LEU A 6 -10.43 2.32 -38.31
C LEU A 6 -10.84 1.35 -39.44
N VAL A 7 -11.22 0.12 -39.11
CA VAL A 7 -11.69 -0.88 -40.09
C VAL A 7 -13.18 -0.73 -40.40
N GLY A 8 -13.88 0.09 -39.65
CA GLY A 8 -15.33 0.25 -39.75
C GLY A 8 -15.80 1.62 -40.17
N SER A 9 -15.32 2.18 -41.23
CA SER A 9 -15.90 3.36 -41.90
C SER A 9 -16.05 4.67 -41.08
N GLU A 10 -15.65 4.73 -39.82
CA GLU A 10 -15.72 5.95 -39.00
C GLU A 10 -14.40 6.26 -38.32
N MET A 11 -13.95 7.50 -38.42
CA MET A 11 -12.78 8.02 -37.69
C MET A 11 -13.18 9.33 -37.00
N CYS A 12 -12.82 9.44 -35.70
CA CYS A 12 -13.02 10.66 -34.94
C CYS A 12 -11.65 11.32 -34.70
N ILE A 13 -11.50 12.54 -35.21
CA ILE A 13 -10.29 13.34 -35.01
C ILE A 13 -10.63 14.49 -34.08
N ARG A 14 -9.77 14.67 -33.06
CA ARG A 14 -9.76 15.87 -32.22
C ARG A 14 -8.83 16.88 -32.87
N ASP A 15 -9.37 18.00 -33.24
CA ASP A 15 -8.62 19.12 -33.81
C ASP A 15 -8.96 20.42 -33.07
N ARG A 16 -8.35 21.53 -33.47
CA ARG A 16 -8.64 22.87 -32.95
C ARG A 16 -9.08 23.77 -34.08
N ASP A 17 -10.12 24.54 -33.79
CA ASP A 17 -10.54 25.61 -34.71
C ASP A 17 -9.57 26.82 -34.63
N GLU A 18 -9.80 27.81 -35.48
CA GLU A 18 -9.00 29.04 -35.55
C GLU A 18 -8.97 29.83 -34.23
N SER A 19 -9.95 29.60 -33.34
CA SER A 19 -10.03 30.20 -32.01
C SER A 19 -9.28 29.41 -30.94
N GLY A 20 -8.72 28.26 -31.28
CA GLY A 20 -8.04 27.34 -30.38
C GLY A 20 -8.97 26.42 -29.57
N LYS A 21 -10.27 26.38 -29.90
CA LYS A 21 -11.24 25.50 -29.27
C LYS A 21 -11.17 24.10 -29.88
N ASP A 22 -11.18 23.08 -29.00
CA ASP A 22 -11.21 21.70 -29.45
C ASP A 22 -12.50 21.40 -30.23
N ILE A 23 -12.35 20.83 -31.41
CA ILE A 23 -13.43 20.33 -32.25
C ILE A 23 -13.25 18.84 -32.52
N PHE A 24 -14.34 18.13 -32.66
CA PHE A 24 -14.35 16.73 -33.05
C PHE A 24 -14.97 16.62 -34.45
N VAL A 25 -14.19 16.03 -35.34
CA VAL A 25 -14.64 15.80 -36.72
C VAL A 25 -14.85 14.31 -36.93
N HIS A 26 -16.04 13.94 -37.36
CA HIS A 26 -16.39 12.57 -37.71
C HIS A 26 -16.28 12.40 -39.23
N TYR A 27 -15.49 11.44 -39.64
CA TYR A 27 -15.40 11.00 -41.01
C TYR A 27 -16.13 9.65 -41.18
N THR A 28 -17.06 9.55 -42.11
CA THR A 28 -17.73 8.30 -42.43
C THR A 28 -17.32 7.85 -43.83
N GLY A 29 -17.30 6.53 -44.05
CA GLY A 29 -16.95 5.97 -45.36
C GLY A 29 -15.46 6.13 -45.71
N LEU A 30 -14.56 6.28 -44.72
CA LEU A 30 -13.13 6.39 -44.94
C LEU A 30 -12.58 5.10 -45.59
N ASN A 31 -11.85 5.28 -46.70
CA ASN A 31 -11.09 4.21 -47.33
C ASN A 31 -9.61 4.65 -47.35
N LEU A 32 -8.74 3.95 -46.61
CA LEU A 32 -7.36 4.36 -46.38
C LEU A 32 -6.57 4.45 -47.69
N GLU A 33 -6.73 3.49 -48.61
CA GLU A 33 -6.00 3.49 -49.87
C GLU A 33 -6.47 4.63 -50.79
N ARG A 34 -7.79 4.86 -50.88
CA ARG A 34 -8.37 5.91 -51.70
C ARG A 34 -8.07 7.30 -51.19
N ASP A 35 -8.19 7.50 -49.87
CA ASP A 35 -8.25 8.84 -49.25
C ASP A 35 -6.87 9.31 -48.74
N LEU A 36 -5.97 8.38 -48.39
CA LEU A 36 -4.65 8.69 -47.87
C LEU A 36 -3.49 8.20 -48.75
N GLY A 37 -3.81 7.37 -49.79
CA GLY A 37 -2.78 6.79 -50.64
C GLY A 37 -1.88 5.80 -49.93
N GLU A 38 -0.59 5.81 -50.24
CA GLU A 38 0.39 4.94 -49.62
C GLU A 38 0.74 5.45 -48.21
N VAL A 39 0.39 4.68 -47.17
CA VAL A 39 0.60 5.03 -45.76
C VAL A 39 1.47 3.99 -45.05
N ALA A 40 2.33 4.45 -44.17
CA ALA A 40 3.07 3.57 -43.27
C ALA A 40 2.17 3.14 -42.10
N TYR A 41 2.13 1.83 -41.87
CA TYR A 41 1.40 1.26 -40.72
C TYR A 41 2.35 0.96 -39.58
N TYR A 42 1.94 1.37 -38.37
CA TYR A 42 2.66 1.09 -37.14
C TYR A 42 1.73 0.36 -36.17
N ASP A 43 2.27 -0.62 -35.46
CA ASP A 43 1.53 -1.28 -34.38
C ASP A 43 1.48 -0.37 -33.15
N ILE A 44 0.38 0.33 -33.00
CA ILE A 44 0.05 1.18 -31.85
C ILE A 44 -1.08 0.59 -31.00
N SER A 45 -1.39 -0.69 -31.22
CA SER A 45 -2.44 -1.38 -30.47
C SER A 45 -2.08 -1.55 -29.03
N LYS A 46 -3.10 -1.47 -28.17
CA LYS A 46 -2.94 -1.81 -26.76
C LYS A 46 -2.67 -3.30 -26.60
N VAL A 47 -1.64 -3.64 -25.83
CA VAL A 47 -1.31 -5.03 -25.48
C VAL A 47 -2.53 -5.73 -24.88
N GLN A 48 -2.78 -6.96 -25.32
CA GLN A 48 -3.88 -7.82 -24.86
C GLN A 48 -3.35 -9.05 -24.13
N GLU A 49 -4.18 -9.64 -23.29
CA GLU A 49 -3.89 -10.91 -22.63
C GLU A 49 -3.55 -11.99 -23.67
N GLY A 50 -2.49 -12.74 -23.43
CA GLY A 50 -2.02 -13.77 -24.37
C GLY A 50 -1.29 -13.24 -25.60
N SER A 51 -1.05 -11.94 -25.72
CA SER A 51 -0.24 -11.39 -26.82
C SER A 51 1.17 -11.95 -26.82
N THR A 52 1.79 -11.92 -28.00
CA THR A 52 3.17 -12.40 -28.19
C THR A 52 4.17 -11.46 -27.51
N CYS A 53 5.00 -12.03 -26.64
CA CYS A 53 6.08 -11.28 -25.99
C CYS A 53 7.18 -10.93 -27.03
N PRO A 54 7.56 -9.64 -27.18
CA PRO A 54 8.57 -9.24 -28.14
C PRO A 54 9.98 -9.79 -27.81
N CYS A 55 10.24 -10.15 -26.55
CA CYS A 55 11.54 -10.68 -26.12
C CYS A 55 11.71 -12.17 -26.40
N CYS A 56 10.66 -12.98 -26.17
CA CYS A 56 10.75 -14.44 -26.28
C CYS A 56 9.92 -15.04 -27.43
N GLY A 57 9.11 -14.24 -28.12
CA GLY A 57 8.27 -14.68 -29.25
C GLY A 57 7.12 -15.62 -28.87
N LYS A 58 6.81 -15.79 -27.58
CA LYS A 58 5.75 -16.70 -27.09
C LYS A 58 4.52 -15.89 -26.64
N PRO A 59 3.32 -16.46 -26.69
CA PRO A 59 2.08 -15.83 -26.23
C PRO A 59 2.00 -15.89 -24.70
N THR A 60 2.87 -15.16 -24.03
CA THR A 60 3.07 -15.18 -22.58
C THR A 60 2.75 -13.87 -21.87
N ILE A 61 2.19 -12.90 -22.58
CA ILE A 61 1.81 -11.64 -21.97
C ILE A 61 0.61 -11.87 -21.06
N THR A 62 0.74 -11.47 -19.79
CA THR A 62 -0.36 -11.45 -18.81
C THR A 62 -0.64 -10.01 -18.40
N ILE A 63 -1.92 -9.69 -18.22
CA ILE A 63 -2.36 -8.35 -17.80
C ILE A 63 -2.90 -8.42 -16.39
N LYS A 64 -2.32 -7.64 -15.49
CA LYS A 64 -2.81 -7.48 -14.11
C LYS A 64 -3.15 -6.03 -13.84
N ARG A 65 -4.20 -5.80 -13.08
CA ARG A 65 -4.48 -4.46 -12.54
C ARG A 65 -3.61 -4.24 -11.31
N GLY A 66 -3.05 -3.04 -11.22
CA GLY A 66 -2.26 -2.62 -10.08
C GLY A 66 -2.57 -1.17 -9.74
N ILE A 67 -2.23 -0.77 -8.52
CA ILE A 67 -2.31 0.62 -8.06
C ILE A 67 -0.90 1.20 -8.13
N GLU A 68 -0.77 2.36 -8.77
CA GLU A 68 0.49 3.11 -8.79
C GLU A 68 0.72 3.75 -7.41
N VAL A 69 1.69 3.26 -6.66
CA VAL A 69 2.05 3.81 -5.35
C VAL A 69 3.16 4.86 -5.42
N GLY A 70 3.89 4.91 -6.52
CA GLY A 70 4.91 5.91 -6.79
C GLY A 70 5.44 5.80 -8.20
N ASN A 71 6.16 6.83 -8.66
CA ASN A 71 6.78 6.85 -9.97
C ASN A 71 8.07 7.66 -9.99
N ILE A 72 8.81 7.52 -11.09
CA ILE A 72 10.04 8.23 -11.36
C ILE A 72 9.89 8.94 -12.70
N PHE A 73 10.17 10.24 -12.71
CA PHE A 73 10.15 11.06 -13.91
C PHE A 73 11.58 11.46 -14.30
N GLN A 74 11.95 11.20 -15.53
CA GLN A 74 13.18 11.75 -16.14
C GLN A 74 12.83 13.12 -16.74
N LEU A 75 13.11 14.18 -16.01
CA LEU A 75 12.77 15.55 -16.42
C LEU A 75 13.81 16.12 -17.42
N GLY A 76 14.97 15.50 -17.53
CA GLY A 76 16.07 15.98 -18.39
C GLY A 76 16.50 17.40 -17.99
N THR A 77 16.66 18.26 -18.97
CA THR A 77 17.06 19.66 -18.75
C THR A 77 15.91 20.65 -18.90
N LYS A 78 14.64 20.19 -18.92
CA LYS A 78 13.47 21.03 -19.17
C LYS A 78 13.38 22.23 -18.20
N TYR A 79 13.54 21.96 -16.92
CA TYR A 79 13.44 23.00 -15.89
C TYR A 79 14.77 23.72 -15.68
N THR A 80 15.87 23.03 -15.66
CA THR A 80 17.20 23.61 -15.44
C THR A 80 17.58 24.60 -16.53
N LYS A 81 17.24 24.34 -17.80
CA LYS A 81 17.42 25.31 -18.88
C LYS A 81 16.58 26.56 -18.71
N SER A 82 15.29 26.43 -18.40
CA SER A 82 14.40 27.57 -18.19
C SER A 82 14.75 28.41 -16.96
N MET A 83 15.39 27.80 -15.96
CA MET A 83 15.89 28.49 -14.77
C MET A 83 17.31 29.01 -14.91
N HIS A 84 17.94 28.80 -16.07
CA HIS A 84 19.36 29.14 -16.34
C HIS A 84 20.31 28.52 -15.29
N MET A 85 19.95 27.34 -14.76
CA MET A 85 20.75 26.66 -13.76
C MET A 85 21.94 25.98 -14.42
N GLN A 86 23.15 26.30 -13.96
CA GLN A 86 24.40 25.74 -14.49
C GLN A 86 25.34 25.39 -13.34
N TYR A 87 26.23 24.43 -13.58
CA TYR A 87 27.36 24.14 -12.72
C TYR A 87 28.63 24.03 -13.57
N THR A 88 29.80 24.26 -12.97
CA THR A 88 31.06 24.06 -13.60
C THR A 88 31.55 22.65 -13.36
N ASP A 89 31.83 21.91 -14.42
CA ASP A 89 32.34 20.53 -14.34
C ASP A 89 33.84 20.49 -14.00
N GLU A 90 34.41 19.30 -13.90
CA GLU A 90 35.82 19.07 -13.58
C GLU A 90 36.80 19.64 -14.62
N ASN A 91 36.34 19.92 -15.84
CA ASN A 91 37.11 20.51 -16.92
C ASN A 91 37.01 22.04 -16.96
N GLY A 92 36.22 22.63 -16.06
CA GLY A 92 35.94 24.07 -16.03
C GLY A 92 34.85 24.52 -17.01
N GLU A 93 34.10 23.59 -17.61
CA GLU A 93 33.01 23.88 -18.54
C GLU A 93 31.65 24.03 -17.82
N LEU A 94 30.82 24.95 -18.33
CA LEU A 94 29.45 25.15 -17.80
C LEU A 94 28.52 24.10 -18.35
N GLN A 95 27.92 23.33 -17.44
CA GLN A 95 26.98 22.26 -17.75
C GLN A 95 25.58 22.56 -17.18
N THR A 96 24.56 22.10 -17.90
CA THR A 96 23.17 22.18 -17.41
C THR A 96 22.81 20.87 -16.69
N PRO A 97 22.40 20.90 -15.41
CA PRO A 97 22.06 19.68 -14.67
C PRO A 97 20.88 18.94 -15.28
N ILE A 98 20.99 17.62 -15.32
CA ILE A 98 19.87 16.73 -15.66
C ILE A 98 19.07 16.47 -14.37
N MET A 99 17.77 16.67 -14.45
CA MET A 99 16.87 16.45 -13.33
C MET A 99 16.13 15.13 -13.43
N GLY A 100 15.96 14.47 -12.30
CA GLY A 100 14.96 13.45 -12.05
C GLY A 100 13.99 13.94 -10.98
N CYS A 101 12.78 13.42 -10.99
CA CYS A 101 11.79 13.62 -9.95
C CYS A 101 11.16 12.27 -9.62
N TYR A 102 10.98 12.00 -8.35
CA TYR A 102 10.31 10.79 -7.89
C TYR A 102 9.44 11.12 -6.68
N GLY A 103 8.31 10.45 -6.63
CA GLY A 103 7.35 10.66 -5.57
C GLY A 103 6.68 9.35 -5.16
N ILE A 104 6.29 9.30 -3.89
CA ILE A 104 5.54 8.18 -3.32
C ILE A 104 4.23 8.72 -2.78
N GLY A 105 3.13 8.09 -3.17
CA GLY A 105 1.79 8.39 -2.64
C GLY A 105 1.58 7.67 -1.31
N VAL A 106 2.07 8.24 -0.20
CA VAL A 106 2.04 7.60 1.12
C VAL A 106 0.63 7.18 1.53
N GLY A 107 -0.35 8.08 1.40
CA GLY A 107 -1.76 7.75 1.70
C GLY A 107 -2.32 6.67 0.78
N ARG A 108 -1.98 6.71 -0.51
CA ARG A 108 -2.39 5.66 -1.46
C ARG A 108 -1.74 4.33 -1.14
N MET A 109 -0.49 4.33 -0.71
CA MET A 109 0.22 3.11 -0.29
C MET A 109 -0.45 2.50 0.94
N ALA A 110 -0.75 3.28 1.98
CA ALA A 110 -1.45 2.81 3.16
C ALA A 110 -2.82 2.21 2.82
N ALA A 111 -3.61 2.91 1.99
CA ALA A 111 -4.91 2.39 1.51
C ALA A 111 -4.77 1.09 0.71
N SER A 112 -3.74 0.98 -0.13
CA SER A 112 -3.48 -0.23 -0.93
C SER A 112 -3.07 -1.42 -0.08
N ILE A 113 -2.34 -1.18 1.00
CA ILE A 113 -1.96 -2.24 1.95
C ILE A 113 -3.18 -2.70 2.74
N CYS A 114 -4.00 -1.75 3.21
CA CYS A 114 -5.27 -2.08 3.87
C CYS A 114 -6.19 -2.91 2.96
N GLU A 115 -6.31 -2.54 1.67
CA GLU A 115 -7.09 -3.28 0.68
C GLU A 115 -6.53 -4.69 0.41
N ALA A 116 -5.22 -4.87 0.50
CA ALA A 116 -4.57 -6.18 0.29
C ALA A 116 -4.60 -7.07 1.54
N HIS A 117 -4.70 -6.47 2.73
CA HIS A 117 -4.58 -7.14 4.02
C HIS A 117 -5.76 -6.76 4.91
N HIS A 118 -6.92 -7.36 4.71
CA HIS A 118 -8.11 -7.16 5.51
C HIS A 118 -8.98 -8.41 5.58
N ASP A 119 -9.88 -8.43 6.53
CA ASP A 119 -11.02 -9.35 6.61
C ASP A 119 -12.34 -8.55 6.68
N GLU A 120 -13.45 -9.22 6.96
CA GLU A 120 -14.77 -8.58 7.12
C GLU A 120 -14.89 -7.64 8.34
N TYR A 121 -13.92 -7.69 9.27
CA TYR A 121 -13.90 -6.90 10.50
C TYR A 121 -13.00 -5.68 10.44
N GLY A 122 -12.04 -5.64 9.51
CA GLY A 122 -11.12 -4.52 9.38
C GLY A 122 -9.73 -4.91 8.83
N PRO A 123 -8.77 -4.00 8.87
CA PRO A 123 -7.42 -4.23 8.39
C PRO A 123 -6.67 -5.27 9.25
N ILE A 124 -5.74 -5.96 8.60
CA ILE A 124 -4.75 -6.85 9.22
C ILE A 124 -3.39 -6.28 8.86
N TRP A 125 -2.91 -5.33 9.65
CA TRP A 125 -1.65 -4.65 9.31
C TRP A 125 -0.46 -5.60 9.41
N PRO A 126 0.39 -5.66 8.38
CA PRO A 126 1.72 -6.24 8.53
C PRO A 126 2.51 -5.50 9.63
N ILE A 127 3.18 -6.23 10.50
CA ILE A 127 3.84 -5.64 11.68
C ILE A 127 4.88 -4.56 11.34
N SER A 128 5.49 -4.64 10.15
CA SER A 128 6.50 -3.69 9.69
C SER A 128 5.97 -2.28 9.40
N ILE A 129 4.65 -2.12 9.31
CA ILE A 129 3.99 -0.84 8.97
C ILE A 129 2.78 -0.56 9.87
N ALA A 130 2.49 -1.43 10.81
CA ALA A 130 1.42 -1.22 11.77
C ALA A 130 1.68 0.05 12.60
N PRO A 131 0.66 0.91 12.83
CA PRO A 131 0.81 2.08 13.70
C PRO A 131 1.16 1.70 15.14
N TRP A 132 0.66 0.55 15.59
CA TRP A 132 0.97 -0.09 16.86
C TRP A 132 1.20 -1.57 16.60
N GLU A 133 2.24 -2.13 17.20
CA GLU A 133 2.59 -3.54 17.05
C GLU A 133 1.70 -4.43 17.92
N VAL A 134 1.34 -3.90 19.10
CA VAL A 134 0.55 -4.58 20.11
C VAL A 134 -0.59 -3.71 20.57
N GLU A 135 -1.76 -4.29 20.76
CA GLU A 135 -2.89 -3.67 21.47
C GLU A 135 -3.18 -4.43 22.75
N ILE A 136 -3.20 -3.72 23.87
CA ILE A 136 -3.61 -4.27 25.18
C ILE A 136 -5.04 -3.85 25.44
N CYS A 137 -5.97 -4.82 25.55
CA CYS A 137 -7.34 -4.60 25.96
C CYS A 137 -7.49 -4.92 27.44
N CYS A 138 -7.65 -3.89 28.28
CA CYS A 138 -7.93 -4.04 29.71
C CYS A 138 -9.44 -4.19 29.96
N LEU A 139 -9.91 -5.42 30.08
CA LEU A 139 -11.34 -5.68 30.35
C LEU A 139 -11.63 -5.50 31.85
N ARG A 140 -12.49 -4.57 32.20
CA ARG A 140 -12.86 -4.23 33.58
C ARG A 140 -11.79 -3.38 34.27
N VAL A 141 -11.60 -2.18 33.74
CA VAL A 141 -10.70 -1.13 34.30
C VAL A 141 -11.03 -0.75 35.74
N ASP A 142 -12.26 -1.03 36.16
CA ASP A 142 -12.74 -0.88 37.54
C ASP A 142 -12.20 -1.95 38.52
N ASP A 143 -11.62 -3.02 38.03
CA ASP A 143 -10.95 -4.06 38.81
C ASP A 143 -9.47 -3.71 38.99
N GLU A 144 -9.06 -3.37 40.23
CA GLU A 144 -7.71 -2.86 40.53
C GLU A 144 -6.60 -3.85 40.14
N GLU A 145 -6.84 -5.15 40.31
CA GLU A 145 -5.85 -6.18 39.97
C GLU A 145 -5.66 -6.27 38.45
N THR A 146 -6.76 -6.30 37.71
CA THR A 146 -6.73 -6.34 36.23
C THR A 146 -6.05 -5.11 35.67
N LYS A 147 -6.38 -3.93 36.18
CA LYS A 147 -5.77 -2.68 35.76
C LYS A 147 -4.26 -2.65 36.09
N ALA A 148 -3.86 -3.06 37.29
CA ALA A 148 -2.46 -3.08 37.68
C ALA A 148 -1.60 -3.99 36.77
N VAL A 149 -2.12 -5.17 36.41
CA VAL A 149 -1.42 -6.08 35.48
C VAL A 149 -1.30 -5.46 34.10
N ALA A 150 -2.38 -4.89 33.56
CA ALA A 150 -2.37 -4.25 32.24
C ALA A 150 -1.44 -3.02 32.21
N ASP A 151 -1.49 -2.15 33.22
CA ASP A 151 -0.63 -0.97 33.37
C ASP A 151 0.87 -1.36 33.45
N ASN A 152 1.22 -2.43 34.14
CA ASN A 152 2.59 -2.91 34.26
C ASN A 152 3.07 -3.48 32.89
N LEU A 153 2.28 -4.36 32.28
CA LEU A 153 2.61 -4.94 30.99
C LEU A 153 2.79 -3.85 29.90
N TYR A 154 1.93 -2.83 29.91
CA TYR A 154 2.06 -1.68 29.01
C TYR A 154 3.40 -0.96 29.19
N LYS A 155 3.79 -0.66 30.44
CA LYS A 155 5.07 0.00 30.74
C LYS A 155 6.27 -0.86 30.35
N ASP A 156 6.19 -2.16 30.63
CA ASP A 156 7.28 -3.09 30.36
C ASP A 156 7.50 -3.23 28.84
N LEU A 157 6.43 -3.33 28.06
CA LEU A 157 6.54 -3.37 26.59
C LEU A 157 7.04 -2.05 26.00
N LEU A 158 6.58 -0.88 26.50
CA LEU A 158 7.13 0.41 26.08
C LEU A 158 8.61 0.55 26.39
N ASN A 159 9.06 0.10 27.58
CA ASN A 159 10.47 0.11 27.96
C ASN A 159 11.31 -0.84 27.08
N ALA A 160 10.67 -1.77 26.42
CA ALA A 160 11.28 -2.72 25.49
C ALA A 160 11.21 -2.26 24.01
N ASP A 161 10.91 -0.97 23.75
CA ASP A 161 10.78 -0.37 22.43
C ASP A 161 9.73 -1.07 21.54
N VAL A 162 8.64 -1.55 22.13
CA VAL A 162 7.44 -2.06 21.41
C VAL A 162 6.40 -0.96 21.33
N ASP A 163 5.87 -0.70 20.14
CA ASP A 163 4.79 0.26 19.94
C ASP A 163 3.45 -0.33 20.39
N VAL A 164 2.92 0.18 21.51
CA VAL A 164 1.75 -0.37 22.18
C VAL A 164 0.60 0.62 22.21
N LEU A 165 -0.57 0.18 21.77
CA LEU A 165 -1.86 0.84 22.05
C LEU A 165 -2.47 0.21 23.29
N TYR A 166 -2.88 1.04 24.25
CA TYR A 166 -3.51 0.59 25.47
C TYR A 166 -4.97 1.06 25.52
N ASP A 167 -5.91 0.11 25.43
CA ASP A 167 -7.32 0.38 25.58
C ASP A 167 -7.74 0.14 27.05
N ASP A 168 -7.79 1.25 27.80
CA ASP A 168 -8.21 1.32 29.20
C ASP A 168 -9.62 1.96 29.37
N ARG A 169 -10.42 1.99 28.32
CA ARG A 169 -11.76 2.54 28.36
C ARG A 169 -12.72 1.68 29.18
N HIS A 170 -13.66 2.34 29.82
CA HIS A 170 -14.75 1.65 30.53
C HIS A 170 -15.86 1.24 29.55
N GLU A 171 -15.54 0.30 28.67
CA GLU A 171 -16.43 -0.18 27.62
C GLU A 171 -16.74 -1.67 27.73
N ARG A 172 -17.76 -2.12 27.00
CA ARG A 172 -18.09 -3.55 26.93
C ARG A 172 -17.05 -4.30 26.12
N PRO A 173 -16.65 -5.52 26.52
CA PRO A 173 -15.64 -6.30 25.80
C PRO A 173 -15.91 -6.43 24.30
N GLY A 174 -17.18 -6.60 23.89
CA GLY A 174 -17.54 -6.69 22.47
C GLY A 174 -17.27 -5.40 21.69
N ALA A 175 -17.46 -4.23 22.27
CA ALA A 175 -17.12 -2.96 21.63
C ALA A 175 -15.61 -2.80 21.53
N MET A 176 -14.85 -3.07 22.60
CA MET A 176 -13.39 -3.03 22.59
C MET A 176 -12.80 -3.96 21.53
N PHE A 177 -13.30 -5.18 21.41
CA PHE A 177 -12.83 -6.12 20.38
C PHE A 177 -13.19 -5.69 18.97
N SER A 178 -14.36 -5.11 18.74
CA SER A 178 -14.73 -4.57 17.43
C SER A 178 -13.85 -3.39 17.04
N ASP A 179 -13.55 -2.49 17.98
CA ASP A 179 -12.64 -1.37 17.75
C ASP A 179 -11.22 -1.86 17.48
N ALA A 180 -10.75 -2.85 18.24
CA ALA A 180 -9.45 -3.48 18.06
C ALA A 180 -9.31 -4.17 16.68
N ASP A 181 -10.38 -4.81 16.20
CA ASP A 181 -10.41 -5.40 14.86
C ASP A 181 -10.35 -4.30 13.76
N LEU A 182 -11.01 -3.15 14.00
CA LEU A 182 -10.95 -1.99 13.09
C LEU A 182 -9.60 -1.26 13.10
N ILE A 183 -8.92 -1.20 14.25
CA ILE A 183 -7.56 -0.67 14.38
C ILE A 183 -6.58 -1.60 13.69
N GLY A 184 -6.73 -2.90 13.87
CA GLY A 184 -5.99 -3.92 13.15
C GLY A 184 -4.56 -4.14 13.62
N ALA A 185 -4.22 -3.83 14.88
CA ALA A 185 -2.90 -4.10 15.45
C ALA A 185 -2.56 -5.61 15.33
N PRO A 186 -1.33 -5.95 14.89
CA PRO A 186 -0.94 -7.33 14.61
C PRO A 186 -1.10 -8.29 15.77
N ILE A 187 -0.85 -7.82 16.99
CA ILE A 187 -0.91 -8.61 18.21
C ILE A 187 -1.90 -7.97 19.18
N ARG A 188 -2.78 -8.77 19.74
CA ARG A 188 -3.70 -8.36 20.79
C ARG A 188 -3.42 -9.12 22.07
N VAL A 189 -3.33 -8.40 23.18
CA VAL A 189 -3.23 -8.95 24.54
C VAL A 189 -4.47 -8.57 25.31
N VAL A 190 -5.19 -9.58 25.83
CA VAL A 190 -6.40 -9.38 26.62
C VAL A 190 -6.11 -9.68 28.08
N VAL A 191 -6.24 -8.65 28.91
CA VAL A 191 -6.16 -8.75 30.36
C VAL A 191 -7.58 -8.68 30.94
N SER A 192 -8.00 -9.74 31.62
CA SER A 192 -9.34 -9.83 32.18
C SER A 192 -9.36 -10.50 33.54
N PRO A 193 -10.34 -10.19 34.43
CA PRO A 193 -10.45 -10.85 35.73
C PRO A 193 -10.62 -12.37 35.62
N ARG A 194 -11.20 -12.85 34.51
CA ARG A 194 -11.36 -14.29 34.27
C ARG A 194 -10.00 -14.97 34.04
N ASN A 195 -9.17 -14.38 33.19
CA ASN A 195 -7.86 -14.94 32.85
C ASN A 195 -6.89 -14.82 34.03
N LEU A 196 -6.97 -13.74 34.83
CA LEU A 196 -6.14 -13.54 36.00
C LEU A 196 -6.39 -14.55 37.12
N LYS A 197 -7.61 -15.12 37.22
CA LYS A 197 -7.87 -16.24 38.14
C LYS A 197 -7.00 -17.47 37.84
N GLU A 198 -6.57 -17.61 36.59
CA GLU A 198 -5.65 -18.65 36.12
C GLU A 198 -4.19 -18.13 36.03
N SER A 199 -3.94 -16.89 36.51
CA SER A 199 -2.64 -16.18 36.39
C SER A 199 -2.12 -16.09 34.95
N VAL A 200 -3.01 -15.91 33.98
CA VAL A 200 -2.66 -15.80 32.55
C VAL A 200 -3.24 -14.56 31.91
N VAL A 201 -2.64 -14.16 30.79
CA VAL A 201 -3.22 -13.25 29.79
C VAL A 201 -3.47 -14.01 28.51
N GLU A 202 -4.39 -13.53 27.68
CA GLU A 202 -4.63 -14.10 26.36
C GLU A 202 -3.90 -13.28 25.31
N VAL A 203 -3.07 -13.93 24.51
CA VAL A 203 -2.32 -13.32 23.41
C VAL A 203 -2.82 -13.92 22.11
N SER A 204 -3.20 -13.08 21.17
CA SER A 204 -3.66 -13.51 19.85
C SER A 204 -3.11 -12.62 18.74
N THR A 205 -3.01 -13.17 17.53
CA THR A 205 -2.72 -12.39 16.33
C THR A 205 -4.02 -11.90 15.67
N ARG A 206 -3.95 -10.76 14.98
CA ARG A 206 -5.12 -10.14 14.33
C ARG A 206 -5.72 -11.06 13.23
N ASP A 207 -4.89 -11.82 12.55
CA ASP A 207 -5.29 -12.82 11.55
C ASP A 207 -5.85 -14.13 12.17
N LYS A 208 -5.87 -14.21 13.50
CA LYS A 208 -6.35 -15.37 14.28
C LYS A 208 -5.54 -16.66 14.05
N SER A 209 -4.35 -16.55 13.47
CA SER A 209 -3.45 -17.71 13.26
C SER A 209 -2.84 -18.25 14.57
N LEU A 210 -2.79 -17.39 15.61
CA LEU A 210 -2.31 -17.73 16.93
C LEU A 210 -3.30 -17.20 17.98
N MET A 211 -3.59 -18.04 18.99
CA MET A 211 -4.35 -17.69 20.18
C MET A 211 -3.87 -18.56 21.34
N GLU A 212 -3.19 -17.94 22.29
CA GLU A 212 -2.57 -18.64 23.41
C GLU A 212 -2.82 -17.96 24.73
N LYS A 213 -2.87 -18.76 25.80
CA LYS A 213 -2.86 -18.28 27.19
C LYS A 213 -1.43 -18.30 27.71
N VAL A 214 -0.93 -17.15 28.08
CA VAL A 214 0.46 -16.95 28.53
C VAL A 214 0.44 -16.57 30.00
N PRO A 215 1.27 -17.20 30.86
CA PRO A 215 1.41 -16.77 32.26
C PRO A 215 1.78 -15.29 32.37
N VAL A 216 1.17 -14.56 33.28
CA VAL A 216 1.40 -13.12 33.47
C VAL A 216 2.88 -12.80 33.63
N GLU A 217 3.61 -13.60 34.38
CA GLU A 217 5.07 -13.44 34.61
C GLU A 217 5.93 -13.55 33.35
N ASN A 218 5.43 -14.22 32.31
CA ASN A 218 6.14 -14.45 31.04
C ASN A 218 5.56 -13.60 29.90
N ALA A 219 4.51 -12.83 30.14
CA ALA A 219 3.75 -12.14 29.10
C ALA A 219 4.59 -11.13 28.33
N GLU A 220 5.38 -10.33 29.02
CA GLU A 220 6.30 -9.37 28.41
C GLU A 220 7.26 -10.06 27.42
N GLN A 221 8.00 -11.04 27.91
CA GLN A 221 9.00 -11.73 27.08
C GLN A 221 8.36 -12.45 25.90
N TYR A 222 7.21 -13.11 26.11
CA TYR A 222 6.49 -13.81 25.07
C TYR A 222 6.05 -12.85 23.96
N VAL A 223 5.46 -11.69 24.31
CA VAL A 223 5.01 -10.70 23.33
C VAL A 223 6.19 -10.12 22.56
N LYS A 224 7.32 -9.81 23.23
CA LYS A 224 8.55 -9.35 22.58
C LYS A 224 9.08 -10.37 21.57
N ASP A 225 9.17 -11.62 21.95
CA ASP A 225 9.65 -12.69 21.07
C ASP A 225 8.72 -12.84 19.86
N LEU A 226 7.40 -12.70 20.06
CA LEU A 226 6.42 -12.75 18.99
C LEU A 226 6.56 -11.56 18.03
N VAL A 227 6.73 -10.34 18.55
CA VAL A 227 6.99 -9.13 17.74
C VAL A 227 8.25 -9.30 16.90
N GLU A 228 9.35 -9.74 17.50
CA GLU A 228 10.60 -9.97 16.78
C GLU A 228 10.47 -11.06 15.71
N LYS A 229 9.78 -12.13 16.02
CA LYS A 229 9.51 -13.22 15.07
C LYS A 229 8.74 -12.68 13.86
N MET A 230 7.64 -11.97 14.08
CA MET A 230 6.82 -11.40 13.01
C MET A 230 7.61 -10.37 12.18
N LYS A 231 8.42 -9.50 12.81
CA LYS A 231 9.32 -8.57 12.11
C LYS A 231 10.35 -9.30 11.23
N LYS A 232 10.93 -10.40 11.72
CA LYS A 232 11.84 -11.22 10.93
C LYS A 232 11.16 -11.88 9.73
N GLU A 233 9.95 -12.39 9.91
CA GLU A 233 9.16 -13.00 8.85
C GLU A 233 8.80 -11.98 7.76
N CYS A 234 8.41 -10.74 8.11
CA CYS A 234 8.18 -9.66 7.15
C CYS A 234 9.44 -9.29 6.34
N ASN A 235 10.63 -9.36 6.95
CA ASN A 235 11.89 -9.03 6.29
C ASN A 235 12.44 -10.15 5.40
N LEU A 236 11.89 -11.36 5.46
CA LEU A 236 12.31 -12.54 4.69
C LEU A 236 11.67 -12.62 3.30
N VAL A 237 10.69 -11.77 2.99
CA VAL A 237 10.14 -11.65 1.64
C VAL A 237 11.14 -10.90 0.78
N LYS A 238 12.06 -11.64 0.16
CA LYS A 238 13.03 -11.15 -0.82
C LYS A 238 12.43 -11.15 -2.23
#